data_5d2110a277c2339cbc8842ed5bf04a49
#
_entry.id   5d2110a277c2339cbc8842ed5bf04a49
#
_cell.length_a   1.000
_cell.length_b   1.000
_cell.length_c   1.000
_cell.angle_alpha   90.00
_cell.angle_beta   90.00
_cell.angle_gamma   90.00
#
_symmetry.space_group_name_H-M   'P 1'
#
loop_
_entity.id
_entity.type
_entity.pdbx_description
1 polymer ?
#
loop_
_entity_poly.entity_id
_entity_poly.type
_entity_poly.pdbx_seq_one_letter_code
_entity_poly.pdbx_strand_id
1 'polypeptide(L)'
;MVVSRKTSVVVLLVSLTVLLLVSLFPVKAANQITLKVVIGPDTEDNRAQNLVTLEKIKRFEAANPGIVCRPVPFTYTTRQDFFIKQASRTAPDVLDVWATECELLASRNWIIPLDDYIKTWDKADWVIPSAYDPFRYNGKIYGIPFAGYVKHVIYNKRMFRENGVPEPTLDWTWEDFLNAAVKCTDKEKGIAGFAPMTKGGEGGWALTDFIYQAGGECEVYENGKWKAVFDSPEAVTALQFLKDLKWKYDVLPANWSNGWTDVYNIFGSEKVAMVFDADWGRNVAINGQGMDPNDIGVAIMPKGPGPKGRHMGVQGGNFYVINALSTPEVQDAAWKWLTFELWDEEDIKALAASAADYRAQKQYRAQFEYIPLKPDSPYIKAREEVFAQNSDVLLSWGSEEFLMKLPETAHIEPPIEAQVLYAQFLAPVVQAVLSDKNADPAKLLKDANARFQKEYLDHVN
;
A
#
# COMPACT_ATOMS: atom_id res chain seq x y z
N MET A 1 78.49 36.01 -16.93
CA MET A 1 77.99 34.63 -16.69
C MET A 1 76.68 34.47 -17.50
N VAL A 2 76.86 33.97 -18.76
CA VAL A 2 75.78 33.87 -19.75
C VAL A 2 75.21 32.45 -19.62
N VAL A 3 74.13 32.28 -18.95
CA VAL A 3 73.37 31.04 -18.95
C VAL A 3 72.35 31.04 -20.10
N SER A 4 72.58 30.08 -20.97
CA SER A 4 72.02 29.91 -22.30
C SER A 4 70.49 29.94 -22.31
N ARG A 5 69.93 30.90 -23.04
CA ARG A 5 68.49 31.02 -23.38
C ARG A 5 67.86 29.84 -24.17
N LYS A 6 68.74 28.89 -24.59
CA LYS A 6 68.24 27.71 -25.37
C LYS A 6 67.69 26.57 -24.52
N THR A 7 68.07 26.44 -23.25
CA THR A 7 67.60 25.38 -22.39
C THR A 7 66.19 25.65 -21.83
N SER A 8 65.84 26.94 -21.66
CA SER A 8 64.51 27.33 -21.16
C SER A 8 63.38 27.14 -22.20
N VAL A 9 63.70 27.24 -23.49
CA VAL A 9 62.70 27.06 -24.58
C VAL A 9 62.41 25.60 -24.80
N VAL A 10 63.38 24.70 -24.64
CA VAL A 10 63.17 23.24 -24.80
C VAL A 10 62.34 22.66 -23.64
N VAL A 11 62.55 23.13 -22.41
CA VAL A 11 61.74 22.70 -21.25
C VAL A 11 60.30 23.22 -21.36
N LEU A 12 60.08 24.44 -21.88
CA LEU A 12 58.72 24.99 -22.08
C LEU A 12 57.95 24.26 -23.20
N LEU A 13 58.64 23.87 -24.30
CA LEU A 13 58.03 23.12 -25.40
C LEU A 13 57.71 21.67 -25.03
N VAL A 14 58.51 21.01 -24.21
CA VAL A 14 58.23 19.64 -23.71
C VAL A 14 57.08 19.66 -22.69
N SER A 15 56.99 20.69 -21.84
CA SER A 15 55.88 20.86 -20.91
C SER A 15 54.53 21.16 -21.61
N LEU A 16 54.57 21.96 -22.73
CA LEU A 16 53.37 22.25 -23.51
C LEU A 16 52.89 21.04 -24.33
N THR A 17 53.81 20.20 -24.82
CA THR A 17 53.47 19.02 -25.60
C THR A 17 52.94 17.90 -24.70
N VAL A 18 53.41 17.78 -23.44
CA VAL A 18 52.81 16.83 -22.46
C VAL A 18 51.45 17.28 -21.99
N LEU A 19 51.20 18.59 -21.82
CA LEU A 19 49.86 19.12 -21.51
C LEU A 19 48.87 18.96 -22.69
N LEU A 20 49.33 19.08 -23.93
CA LEU A 20 48.50 18.88 -25.13
C LEU A 20 48.25 17.41 -25.46
N LEU A 21 49.11 16.48 -25.03
CA LEU A 21 48.92 15.04 -25.22
C LEU A 21 47.94 14.43 -24.18
N VAL A 22 47.78 15.05 -23.02
CA VAL A 22 46.76 14.64 -22.02
C VAL A 22 45.34 15.09 -22.43
N SER A 23 45.24 16.10 -23.30
CA SER A 23 43.95 16.59 -23.81
C SER A 23 43.44 15.88 -25.11
N LEU A 24 44.20 14.90 -25.63
CA LEU A 24 43.89 14.18 -26.88
C LEU A 24 43.44 12.74 -26.71
N PHE A 25 43.30 12.24 -25.48
CA PHE A 25 42.48 11.04 -25.26
C PHE A 25 41.02 11.53 -25.28
N PRO A 26 40.19 11.11 -26.26
CA PRO A 26 38.77 11.32 -26.13
C PRO A 26 38.39 10.60 -24.83
N VAL A 27 38.06 11.37 -23.81
CA VAL A 27 37.23 10.83 -22.71
C VAL A 27 36.00 10.33 -23.46
N LYS A 28 35.96 9.01 -23.69
CA LYS A 28 34.81 8.34 -24.23
C LYS A 28 33.69 8.81 -23.32
N ALA A 29 32.81 9.70 -23.80
CA ALA A 29 31.66 10.12 -23.02
C ALA A 29 31.02 8.81 -22.59
N ALA A 30 31.08 8.50 -21.32
CA ALA A 30 30.42 7.32 -20.79
C ALA A 30 28.96 7.46 -21.29
N ASN A 31 28.45 6.44 -21.99
CA ASN A 31 27.09 6.47 -22.51
C ASN A 31 26.19 6.80 -21.33
N GLN A 32 25.63 8.00 -21.31
CA GLN A 32 24.77 8.49 -20.26
C GLN A 32 23.50 7.64 -20.26
N ILE A 33 23.23 6.95 -19.16
CA ILE A 33 22.03 6.16 -18.98
C ILE A 33 20.91 7.11 -18.58
N THR A 34 19.82 7.14 -19.35
CA THR A 34 18.61 7.89 -18.98
C THR A 34 17.63 6.94 -18.30
N LEU A 35 17.30 7.23 -17.05
CA LEU A 35 16.35 6.47 -16.25
C LEU A 35 15.04 7.25 -16.12
N LYS A 36 13.94 6.70 -16.62
CA LYS A 36 12.59 7.28 -16.48
C LYS A 36 12.02 6.89 -15.12
N VAL A 37 11.86 7.86 -14.22
CA VAL A 37 11.33 7.67 -12.86
C VAL A 37 9.95 8.30 -12.72
N VAL A 38 9.11 7.69 -11.88
CA VAL A 38 7.76 8.22 -11.63
C VAL A 38 7.83 9.51 -10.83
N ILE A 39 7.01 10.46 -11.25
CA ILE A 39 6.63 11.65 -10.50
C ILE A 39 5.10 11.78 -10.57
N GLY A 40 4.46 12.27 -9.53
CA GLY A 40 3.01 12.50 -9.56
C GLY A 40 2.63 13.54 -10.63
N PRO A 41 1.43 13.47 -11.22
CA PRO A 41 0.90 14.53 -12.06
C PRO A 41 1.01 15.90 -11.37
N ASP A 42 1.17 16.97 -12.15
CA ASP A 42 1.30 18.33 -11.61
C ASP A 42 -0.06 18.83 -11.08
N THR A 43 -0.36 18.44 -9.86
CA THR A 43 -1.54 18.85 -9.09
C THR A 43 -1.10 19.39 -7.74
N GLU A 44 -1.98 20.14 -7.07
CA GLU A 44 -1.68 20.66 -5.73
C GLU A 44 -1.43 19.53 -4.72
N ASP A 45 -2.21 18.46 -4.82
CA ASP A 45 -2.10 17.28 -3.92
C ASP A 45 -0.74 16.58 -4.06
N ASN A 46 -0.17 16.56 -5.26
CA ASN A 46 1.11 15.89 -5.52
C ASN A 46 2.33 16.80 -5.30
N ARG A 47 2.15 18.10 -5.11
CA ARG A 47 3.27 19.06 -5.11
C ARG A 47 4.34 18.75 -4.07
N ALA A 48 3.93 18.47 -2.84
CA ALA A 48 4.88 18.17 -1.76
C ALA A 48 5.66 16.88 -2.06
N GLN A 49 4.98 15.81 -2.47
CA GLN A 49 5.62 14.54 -2.81
C GLN A 49 6.54 14.65 -4.03
N ASN A 50 6.14 15.47 -5.02
CA ASN A 50 6.97 15.72 -6.20
C ASN A 50 8.27 16.43 -5.84
N LEU A 51 8.25 17.39 -4.91
CA LEU A 51 9.46 18.05 -4.42
C LEU A 51 10.41 17.06 -3.75
N VAL A 52 9.91 16.16 -2.91
CA VAL A 52 10.70 15.10 -2.26
C VAL A 52 11.37 14.22 -3.32
N THR A 53 10.60 13.82 -4.35
CA THR A 53 11.14 12.99 -5.45
C THR A 53 12.22 13.74 -6.26
N LEU A 54 12.04 15.01 -6.55
CA LEU A 54 13.03 15.82 -7.26
C LEU A 54 14.32 16.00 -6.46
N GLU A 55 14.24 16.15 -5.16
CA GLU A 55 15.43 16.20 -4.28
C GLU A 55 16.12 14.83 -4.22
N LYS A 56 15.38 13.72 -4.15
CA LYS A 56 15.94 12.36 -4.26
C LYS A 56 16.68 12.18 -5.59
N ILE A 57 16.12 12.65 -6.71
CA ILE A 57 16.78 12.61 -8.03
C ILE A 57 18.13 13.29 -7.97
N LYS A 58 18.25 14.50 -7.43
CA LYS A 58 19.51 15.24 -7.33
C LYS A 58 20.56 14.46 -6.53
N ARG A 59 20.17 13.88 -5.39
CA ARG A 59 21.08 13.07 -4.56
C ARG A 59 21.49 11.79 -5.27
N PHE A 60 20.57 11.12 -5.94
CA PHE A 60 20.82 9.90 -6.69
C PHE A 60 21.81 10.12 -7.86
N GLU A 61 21.59 11.17 -8.65
CA GLU A 61 22.48 11.53 -9.76
C GLU A 61 23.89 11.89 -9.29
N ALA A 62 23.99 12.60 -8.17
CA ALA A 62 25.27 12.92 -7.55
C ALA A 62 26.02 11.67 -7.06
N ALA A 63 25.30 10.68 -6.53
CA ALA A 63 25.86 9.40 -6.08
C ALA A 63 26.15 8.42 -7.24
N ASN A 64 25.53 8.60 -8.41
CA ASN A 64 25.63 7.69 -9.56
C ASN A 64 26.03 8.46 -10.84
N PRO A 65 27.27 8.96 -10.95
CA PRO A 65 27.73 9.66 -12.14
C PRO A 65 27.55 8.82 -13.41
N GLY A 66 26.87 9.37 -14.41
CA GLY A 66 26.54 8.69 -15.67
C GLY A 66 25.10 8.22 -15.77
N ILE A 67 24.31 8.30 -14.70
CA ILE A 67 22.87 8.10 -14.74
C ILE A 67 22.18 9.46 -14.62
N VAL A 68 21.20 9.73 -15.49
CA VAL A 68 20.34 10.92 -15.46
C VAL A 68 18.90 10.46 -15.33
N CYS A 69 18.22 10.96 -14.32
CA CYS A 69 16.81 10.67 -14.11
C CYS A 69 15.92 11.62 -14.93
N ARG A 70 14.96 11.06 -15.63
CA ARG A 70 13.92 11.79 -16.33
C ARG A 70 12.58 11.57 -15.61
N PRO A 71 12.03 12.59 -14.93
CA PRO A 71 10.71 12.48 -14.32
C PRO A 71 9.64 12.23 -15.37
N VAL A 72 8.77 11.26 -15.13
CA VAL A 72 7.62 10.91 -15.97
C VAL A 72 6.36 11.05 -15.12
N PRO A 73 5.46 11.99 -15.41
CA PRO A 73 4.19 12.11 -14.72
C PRO A 73 3.35 10.84 -14.91
N PHE A 74 3.10 10.16 -13.81
CA PHE A 74 2.37 8.90 -13.83
C PHE A 74 1.78 8.59 -12.44
N THR A 75 0.59 8.01 -12.41
CA THR A 75 0.04 7.31 -11.25
C THR A 75 -0.55 6.00 -11.72
N TYR A 76 -0.46 4.96 -10.90
CA TYR A 76 -1.01 3.64 -11.25
C TYR A 76 -2.53 3.55 -10.97
N THR A 77 -3.22 4.64 -10.74
CA THR A 77 -4.66 4.67 -10.45
C THR A 77 -5.53 4.26 -11.64
N THR A 78 -4.99 4.30 -12.86
CA THR A 78 -5.67 3.82 -14.06
C THR A 78 -4.77 2.87 -14.83
N ARG A 79 -5.11 1.57 -14.83
CA ARG A 79 -4.42 0.54 -15.62
C ARG A 79 -4.33 0.90 -17.11
N GLN A 80 -5.38 1.53 -17.65
CA GLN A 80 -5.42 1.91 -19.06
C GLN A 80 -4.31 2.88 -19.44
N ASP A 81 -4.00 3.87 -18.60
CA ASP A 81 -2.89 4.80 -18.88
C ASP A 81 -1.54 4.05 -18.92
N PHE A 82 -1.33 3.13 -17.99
CA PHE A 82 -0.13 2.27 -18.02
C PHE A 82 -0.08 1.44 -19.31
N PHE A 83 -1.17 0.80 -19.72
CA PHE A 83 -1.21 -0.01 -20.94
C PHE A 83 -0.89 0.80 -22.20
N ILE A 84 -1.42 2.02 -22.29
CA ILE A 84 -1.12 2.94 -23.40
C ILE A 84 0.37 3.34 -23.38
N LYS A 85 0.91 3.68 -22.22
CA LYS A 85 2.32 4.05 -22.07
C LYS A 85 3.25 2.86 -22.34
N GLN A 86 2.88 1.67 -21.94
CA GLN A 86 3.64 0.44 -22.20
C GLN A 86 3.67 0.13 -23.69
N ALA A 87 2.52 0.18 -24.38
CA ALA A 87 2.42 -0.04 -25.82
C ALA A 87 3.19 1.00 -26.63
N SER A 88 3.20 2.27 -26.21
CA SER A 88 3.94 3.36 -26.85
C SER A 88 5.41 3.46 -26.40
N ARG A 89 5.88 2.57 -25.52
CA ARG A 89 7.23 2.59 -24.92
C ARG A 89 7.59 3.88 -24.17
N THR A 90 6.58 4.57 -23.66
CA THR A 90 6.73 5.80 -22.87
C THR A 90 6.55 5.59 -21.37
N ALA A 91 6.21 4.36 -20.94
CA ALA A 91 6.09 4.01 -19.54
C ALA A 91 7.41 4.28 -18.78
N PRO A 92 7.33 4.59 -17.48
CA PRO A 92 8.51 4.67 -16.61
C PRO A 92 9.32 3.36 -16.61
N ASP A 93 10.62 3.46 -16.31
CA ASP A 93 11.48 2.28 -16.16
C ASP A 93 11.30 1.62 -14.78
N VAL A 94 10.87 2.39 -13.79
CA VAL A 94 10.48 1.93 -12.47
C VAL A 94 9.05 2.32 -12.19
N LEU A 95 8.32 1.46 -11.52
CA LEU A 95 6.91 1.65 -11.20
C LEU A 95 6.66 1.33 -9.73
N ASP A 96 5.76 2.07 -9.14
CA ASP A 96 5.08 1.75 -7.89
C ASP A 96 3.71 1.17 -8.27
N VAL A 97 3.46 -0.09 -7.91
CA VAL A 97 2.25 -0.82 -8.27
C VAL A 97 1.64 -1.53 -7.06
N TRP A 98 0.34 -1.78 -7.13
CA TRP A 98 -0.36 -2.49 -6.05
C TRP A 98 -0.04 -3.98 -6.03
N ALA A 99 -0.17 -4.60 -4.87
CA ALA A 99 0.02 -6.03 -4.66
C ALA A 99 -0.81 -6.91 -5.61
N THR A 100 -1.95 -6.42 -6.06
CA THR A 100 -2.89 -7.11 -6.97
C THR A 100 -2.44 -7.17 -8.43
N GLU A 101 -1.31 -6.57 -8.78
CA GLU A 101 -0.89 -6.41 -10.18
C GLU A 101 0.14 -7.42 -10.66
N CYS A 102 0.68 -8.24 -9.75
CA CYS A 102 1.81 -9.13 -10.04
C CYS A 102 1.52 -10.09 -11.22
N GLU A 103 0.45 -10.83 -11.13
CA GLU A 103 0.08 -11.82 -12.15
C GLU A 103 -0.11 -11.17 -13.52
N LEU A 104 -0.87 -10.07 -13.56
CA LEU A 104 -1.13 -9.33 -14.79
C LEU A 104 0.16 -8.83 -15.46
N LEU A 105 1.09 -8.27 -14.68
CA LEU A 105 2.30 -7.66 -15.22
C LEU A 105 3.35 -8.72 -15.59
N ALA A 106 3.52 -9.73 -14.74
CA ALA A 106 4.50 -10.80 -14.94
C ALA A 106 4.12 -11.75 -16.08
N SER A 107 2.84 -12.18 -16.19
CA SER A 107 2.37 -13.05 -17.26
C SER A 107 2.53 -12.43 -18.64
N ARG A 108 2.42 -11.11 -18.73
CA ARG A 108 2.62 -10.35 -19.98
C ARG A 108 4.08 -10.00 -20.27
N ASN A 109 5.01 -10.41 -19.41
CA ASN A 109 6.42 -10.03 -19.48
C ASN A 109 6.63 -8.51 -19.54
N TRP A 110 5.87 -7.76 -18.73
CA TRP A 110 6.00 -6.30 -18.63
C TRP A 110 6.92 -5.86 -17.51
N ILE A 111 7.22 -6.76 -16.58
CA ILE A 111 8.17 -6.58 -15.49
C ILE A 111 9.17 -7.73 -15.46
N ILE A 112 10.35 -7.48 -14.92
CA ILE A 112 11.41 -8.49 -14.83
C ILE A 112 11.43 -9.18 -13.46
N PRO A 113 11.90 -10.44 -13.38
CA PRO A 113 12.19 -11.08 -12.10
C PRO A 113 13.40 -10.38 -11.43
N LEU A 114 13.32 -10.24 -10.10
CA LEU A 114 14.30 -9.52 -9.30
C LEU A 114 15.18 -10.44 -8.43
N ASP A 115 15.04 -11.76 -8.53
CA ASP A 115 15.74 -12.74 -7.69
C ASP A 115 17.25 -12.53 -7.67
N ASP A 116 17.88 -12.29 -8.83
CA ASP A 116 19.33 -12.11 -8.94
C ASP A 116 19.79 -10.78 -8.31
N TYR A 117 18.98 -9.73 -8.40
CA TYR A 117 19.23 -8.45 -7.73
C TYR A 117 19.08 -8.59 -6.21
N ILE A 118 17.99 -9.21 -5.75
CA ILE A 118 17.70 -9.43 -4.32
C ILE A 118 18.82 -10.25 -3.67
N LYS A 119 19.32 -11.29 -4.35
CA LYS A 119 20.38 -12.16 -3.85
C LYS A 119 21.66 -11.40 -3.48
N THR A 120 21.95 -10.29 -4.15
CA THR A 120 23.14 -9.46 -3.93
C THR A 120 22.86 -8.20 -3.13
N TRP A 121 21.60 -7.97 -2.74
CA TRP A 121 21.21 -6.80 -1.98
C TRP A 121 21.52 -6.97 -0.49
N ASP A 122 22.23 -6.03 0.08
CA ASP A 122 22.69 -6.03 1.48
C ASP A 122 21.58 -6.01 2.52
N LYS A 123 20.37 -5.56 2.12
CA LYS A 123 19.17 -5.51 2.98
C LYS A 123 18.18 -6.66 2.73
N ALA A 124 18.51 -7.61 1.84
CA ALA A 124 17.61 -8.72 1.51
C ALA A 124 17.18 -9.52 2.76
N ASP A 125 18.08 -9.74 3.70
CA ASP A 125 17.83 -10.47 4.93
C ASP A 125 16.96 -9.70 5.95
N TRP A 126 16.75 -8.41 5.75
CA TRP A 126 15.88 -7.60 6.62
C TRP A 126 14.40 -7.80 6.29
N VAL A 127 14.08 -8.13 5.04
CA VAL A 127 12.70 -8.28 4.58
C VAL A 127 12.09 -9.57 5.15
N ILE A 128 10.85 -9.49 5.58
CA ILE A 128 10.05 -10.67 5.98
C ILE A 128 9.82 -11.52 4.72
N PRO A 129 10.20 -12.82 4.71
CA PRO A 129 10.11 -13.63 3.48
C PRO A 129 8.71 -13.68 2.85
N SER A 130 7.67 -13.75 3.66
CA SER A 130 6.27 -13.75 3.18
C SER A 130 5.83 -12.39 2.59
N ALA A 131 6.55 -11.30 2.86
CA ALA A 131 6.22 -10.01 2.28
C ALA A 131 6.45 -9.95 0.76
N TYR A 132 7.23 -10.87 0.20
CA TYR A 132 7.39 -11.02 -1.25
C TYR A 132 6.25 -11.82 -1.91
N ASP A 133 5.45 -12.56 -1.16
CA ASP A 133 4.50 -13.53 -1.72
C ASP A 133 3.45 -12.89 -2.65
N PRO A 134 2.92 -11.67 -2.38
CA PRO A 134 2.01 -11.00 -3.31
C PRO A 134 2.63 -10.69 -4.68
N PHE A 135 3.97 -10.60 -4.76
CA PHE A 135 4.70 -10.34 -6.01
C PHE A 135 5.54 -11.54 -6.47
N ARG A 136 5.05 -12.75 -6.18
CA ARG A 136 5.64 -13.99 -6.66
C ARG A 136 4.81 -14.59 -7.79
N TYR A 137 5.44 -14.80 -8.94
CA TYR A 137 4.82 -15.41 -10.11
C TYR A 137 5.73 -16.54 -10.65
N ASN A 138 5.17 -17.75 -10.83
CA ASN A 138 5.92 -18.94 -11.26
C ASN A 138 7.21 -19.18 -10.43
N GLY A 139 7.14 -18.99 -9.13
CA GLY A 139 8.26 -19.20 -8.18
C GLY A 139 9.31 -18.09 -8.16
N LYS A 140 9.22 -17.07 -8.99
CA LYS A 140 10.14 -15.93 -9.04
C LYS A 140 9.52 -14.68 -8.40
N ILE A 141 10.37 -13.81 -7.85
CA ILE A 141 9.99 -12.53 -7.24
C ILE A 141 10.08 -11.43 -8.29
N TYR A 142 9.02 -10.63 -8.46
CA TYR A 142 8.96 -9.58 -9.47
C TYR A 142 8.89 -8.16 -8.89
N GLY A 143 8.83 -8.01 -7.58
CA GLY A 143 8.75 -6.70 -6.93
C GLY A 143 9.40 -6.69 -5.55
N ILE A 144 9.84 -5.49 -5.12
CA ILE A 144 10.27 -5.24 -3.76
C ILE A 144 9.11 -4.63 -3.00
N PRO A 145 8.62 -5.25 -1.89
CA PRO A 145 7.64 -4.64 -1.02
C PRO A 145 8.28 -3.42 -0.34
N PHE A 146 7.63 -2.27 -0.33
CA PHE A 146 8.15 -1.10 0.38
C PHE A 146 7.15 -0.47 1.34
N ALA A 147 5.87 -0.64 1.09
CA ALA A 147 4.79 -0.23 1.97
C ALA A 147 3.68 -1.27 1.94
N GLY A 148 3.02 -1.46 3.05
CA GLY A 148 1.92 -2.40 3.15
C GLY A 148 0.89 -1.98 4.18
N TYR A 149 -0.21 -2.71 4.21
CA TYR A 149 -1.22 -2.62 5.24
C TYR A 149 -1.83 -3.99 5.51
N VAL A 150 -2.35 -4.15 6.70
CA VAL A 150 -3.29 -5.22 7.06
C VAL A 150 -4.53 -4.52 7.60
N LYS A 151 -5.68 -4.77 6.98
CA LYS A 151 -6.93 -4.12 7.43
C LYS A 151 -7.26 -4.56 8.85
N HIS A 152 -7.68 -3.60 9.63
CA HIS A 152 -7.98 -3.72 11.05
C HIS A 152 -9.16 -2.80 11.40
N VAL A 153 -9.59 -2.78 12.65
CA VAL A 153 -10.65 -1.90 13.12
C VAL A 153 -10.04 -0.72 13.86
N ILE A 154 -10.46 0.50 13.53
CA ILE A 154 -10.32 1.64 14.42
C ILE A 154 -11.67 1.93 15.07
N TYR A 155 -11.65 2.23 16.37
CA TYR A 155 -12.85 2.48 17.16
C TYR A 155 -12.68 3.67 18.11
N ASN A 156 -13.80 4.32 18.44
CA ASN A 156 -13.83 5.44 19.36
C ASN A 156 -13.93 4.93 20.81
N LYS A 157 -12.82 4.99 21.55
CA LYS A 157 -12.73 4.55 22.94
C LYS A 157 -13.69 5.29 23.85
N ARG A 158 -13.91 6.61 23.62
CA ARG A 158 -14.83 7.40 24.41
C ARG A 158 -16.26 6.93 24.23
N MET A 159 -16.70 6.69 22.97
CA MET A 159 -18.03 6.15 22.69
C MET A 159 -18.22 4.76 23.34
N PHE A 160 -17.21 3.90 23.28
CA PHE A 160 -17.26 2.58 23.91
C PHE A 160 -17.47 2.73 25.43
N ARG A 161 -16.65 3.56 26.07
CA ARG A 161 -16.73 3.81 27.52
C ARG A 161 -18.09 4.41 27.93
N GLU A 162 -18.58 5.40 27.21
CA GLU A 162 -19.86 6.06 27.49
C GLU A 162 -21.07 5.14 27.34
N ASN A 163 -20.99 4.14 26.44
CA ASN A 163 -22.05 3.17 26.17
C ASN A 163 -21.84 1.82 26.88
N GLY A 164 -20.86 1.71 27.80
CA GLY A 164 -20.59 0.49 28.54
C GLY A 164 -20.20 -0.70 27.65
N VAL A 165 -19.45 -0.42 26.58
CA VAL A 165 -18.88 -1.41 25.68
C VAL A 165 -17.44 -1.68 26.11
N PRO A 166 -17.03 -2.95 26.35
CA PRO A 166 -15.64 -3.27 26.60
C PRO A 166 -14.78 -3.03 25.36
N GLU A 167 -13.52 -2.67 25.56
CA GLU A 167 -12.56 -2.58 24.45
C GLU A 167 -12.36 -3.97 23.82
N PRO A 168 -12.16 -4.06 22.47
CA PRO A 168 -11.95 -5.31 21.79
C PRO A 168 -10.73 -6.06 22.32
N THR A 169 -10.88 -7.37 22.52
CA THR A 169 -9.78 -8.29 22.84
C THR A 169 -9.24 -8.94 21.56
N LEU A 170 -8.16 -9.71 21.68
CA LEU A 170 -7.64 -10.47 20.54
C LEU A 170 -8.55 -11.65 20.11
N ASP A 171 -9.55 -11.99 20.92
CA ASP A 171 -10.49 -13.10 20.66
C ASP A 171 -11.89 -12.62 20.26
N TRP A 172 -12.10 -11.30 20.12
CA TRP A 172 -13.42 -10.78 19.83
C TRP A 172 -14.00 -11.27 18.50
N THR A 173 -15.33 -11.37 18.48
CA THR A 173 -16.09 -12.03 17.41
C THR A 173 -17.01 -11.06 16.68
N TRP A 174 -17.67 -11.51 15.61
CA TRP A 174 -18.76 -10.75 14.97
C TRP A 174 -19.91 -10.46 15.93
N GLU A 175 -20.15 -11.30 16.92
CA GLU A 175 -21.18 -11.03 17.94
C GLU A 175 -20.76 -9.86 18.83
N ASP A 176 -19.50 -9.82 19.28
CA ASP A 176 -18.97 -8.72 20.08
C ASP A 176 -18.93 -7.42 19.28
N PHE A 177 -18.52 -7.48 18.01
CA PHE A 177 -18.53 -6.36 17.08
C PHE A 177 -19.96 -5.81 16.88
N LEU A 178 -20.93 -6.70 16.65
CA LEU A 178 -22.34 -6.32 16.50
C LEU A 178 -22.90 -5.69 17.78
N ASN A 179 -22.61 -6.28 18.94
CA ASN A 179 -22.99 -5.74 20.24
C ASN A 179 -22.43 -4.32 20.44
N ALA A 180 -21.17 -4.11 20.12
CA ALA A 180 -20.55 -2.79 20.17
C ALA A 180 -21.27 -1.81 19.22
N ALA A 181 -21.49 -2.24 17.97
CA ALA A 181 -22.18 -1.40 16.98
C ALA A 181 -23.58 -1.01 17.44
N VAL A 182 -24.37 -1.96 17.95
CA VAL A 182 -25.73 -1.67 18.44
C VAL A 182 -25.73 -0.72 19.62
N LYS A 183 -24.89 -0.95 20.63
CA LYS A 183 -24.83 -0.11 21.83
C LYS A 183 -24.33 1.31 21.54
N CYS A 184 -23.40 1.46 20.60
CA CYS A 184 -22.88 2.79 20.22
C CYS A 184 -23.76 3.54 19.23
N THR A 185 -24.82 2.92 18.68
CA THR A 185 -25.75 3.59 17.77
C THR A 185 -26.71 4.49 18.53
N ASP A 186 -26.74 5.78 18.17
CA ASP A 186 -27.68 6.77 18.68
C ASP A 186 -28.32 7.52 17.50
N LYS A 187 -29.49 7.07 17.07
CA LYS A 187 -30.17 7.64 15.90
C LYS A 187 -30.65 9.08 16.13
N GLU A 188 -30.97 9.46 17.37
CA GLU A 188 -31.38 10.82 17.69
C GLU A 188 -30.23 11.82 17.51
N LYS A 189 -29.00 11.40 17.83
CA LYS A 189 -27.77 12.19 17.61
C LYS A 189 -27.14 12.00 16.23
N GLY A 190 -27.72 11.12 15.40
CA GLY A 190 -27.16 10.76 14.10
C GLY A 190 -25.83 10.02 14.20
N ILE A 191 -25.63 9.23 15.27
CA ILE A 191 -24.44 8.41 15.49
C ILE A 191 -24.74 6.98 15.04
N ALA A 192 -23.87 6.43 14.21
CA ALA A 192 -23.92 5.04 13.77
C ALA A 192 -22.90 4.18 14.53
N GLY A 193 -23.15 2.88 14.66
CA GLY A 193 -22.22 1.96 15.29
C GLY A 193 -21.06 1.58 14.39
N PHE A 194 -21.32 1.46 13.07
CA PHE A 194 -20.31 1.07 12.08
C PHE A 194 -20.56 1.74 10.74
N ALA A 195 -19.50 2.18 10.06
CA ALA A 195 -19.58 2.67 8.70
C ALA A 195 -18.64 1.84 7.78
N PRO A 196 -19.19 0.94 6.96
CA PRO A 196 -18.40 0.24 5.93
C PRO A 196 -18.12 1.16 4.73
N MET A 197 -17.02 0.92 4.04
CA MET A 197 -16.85 1.38 2.67
C MET A 197 -17.80 0.59 1.77
N THR A 198 -18.58 1.28 0.96
CA THR A 198 -19.62 0.64 0.14
C THR A 198 -19.67 1.22 -1.27
N LYS A 199 -18.97 2.32 -1.53
CA LYS A 199 -19.02 3.05 -2.79
C LYS A 199 -18.04 2.46 -3.81
N GLY A 200 -18.53 2.15 -5.00
CA GLY A 200 -17.67 1.70 -6.10
C GLY A 200 -16.82 0.46 -5.74
N GLY A 201 -15.62 0.36 -6.32
CA GLY A 201 -14.68 -0.75 -6.06
C GLY A 201 -14.32 -0.93 -4.59
N GLU A 202 -14.30 0.15 -3.81
CA GLU A 202 -14.02 0.10 -2.37
C GLU A 202 -15.06 -0.73 -1.61
N GLY A 203 -16.32 -0.73 -2.06
CA GLY A 203 -17.36 -1.59 -1.49
C GLY A 203 -17.12 -3.07 -1.75
N GLY A 204 -16.64 -3.41 -2.94
CA GLY A 204 -16.24 -4.78 -3.26
C GLY A 204 -15.01 -5.22 -2.46
N TRP A 205 -14.02 -4.35 -2.34
CA TRP A 205 -12.83 -4.57 -1.52
C TRP A 205 -13.17 -4.76 -0.03
N ALA A 206 -14.08 -3.95 0.51
CA ALA A 206 -14.52 -4.09 1.89
C ALA A 206 -15.32 -5.38 2.15
N LEU A 207 -16.06 -5.89 1.15
CA LEU A 207 -16.78 -7.16 1.28
C LEU A 207 -15.83 -8.35 1.45
N THR A 208 -14.63 -8.31 0.84
CA THR A 208 -13.66 -9.41 0.97
C THR A 208 -13.20 -9.62 2.42
N ASP A 209 -13.11 -8.57 3.24
CA ASP A 209 -12.82 -8.74 4.66
C ASP A 209 -13.83 -9.64 5.35
N PHE A 210 -15.12 -9.41 5.12
CA PHE A 210 -16.18 -10.23 5.71
C PHE A 210 -16.17 -11.66 5.15
N ILE A 211 -15.87 -11.85 3.85
CA ILE A 211 -15.74 -13.18 3.24
C ILE A 211 -14.60 -13.96 3.91
N TYR A 212 -13.43 -13.36 4.05
CA TYR A 212 -12.26 -13.99 4.66
C TYR A 212 -12.46 -14.25 6.15
N GLN A 213 -13.10 -13.33 6.89
CA GLN A 213 -13.47 -13.54 8.29
C GLN A 213 -14.43 -14.72 8.45
N ALA A 214 -15.40 -14.89 7.55
CA ALA A 214 -16.30 -16.05 7.56
C ALA A 214 -15.61 -17.36 7.16
N GLY A 215 -14.37 -17.33 6.69
CA GLY A 215 -13.60 -18.51 6.24
C GLY A 215 -13.81 -18.86 4.78
N GLY A 216 -14.37 -17.95 3.98
CA GLY A 216 -14.49 -18.06 2.52
C GLY A 216 -13.25 -17.53 1.81
N GLU A 217 -13.25 -17.72 0.48
CA GLU A 217 -12.24 -17.22 -0.45
C GLU A 217 -12.95 -16.58 -1.65
N CYS A 218 -12.23 -15.69 -2.38
CA CYS A 218 -12.75 -15.14 -3.62
C CYS A 218 -12.35 -16.00 -4.83
N GLU A 219 -11.12 -16.47 -4.84
CA GLU A 219 -10.51 -17.23 -5.90
C GLU A 219 -9.63 -18.34 -5.33
N VAL A 220 -9.57 -19.47 -6.01
CA VAL A 220 -8.67 -20.57 -5.68
C VAL A 220 -8.00 -21.12 -6.94
N TYR A 221 -6.74 -21.56 -6.81
CA TYR A 221 -6.04 -22.25 -7.88
C TYR A 221 -6.11 -23.76 -7.64
N GLU A 222 -6.87 -24.46 -8.47
CA GLU A 222 -7.09 -25.90 -8.34
C GLU A 222 -6.93 -26.62 -9.67
N ASN A 223 -6.19 -27.73 -9.67
CA ASN A 223 -5.98 -28.56 -10.88
C ASN A 223 -5.43 -27.78 -12.09
N GLY A 224 -4.54 -26.81 -11.82
CA GLY A 224 -3.93 -26.00 -12.86
C GLY A 224 -4.80 -24.86 -13.39
N LYS A 225 -5.90 -24.53 -12.70
CA LYS A 225 -6.85 -23.49 -13.13
C LYS A 225 -7.32 -22.63 -12.00
N TRP A 226 -7.54 -21.36 -12.28
CA TRP A 226 -8.20 -20.43 -11.37
C TRP A 226 -9.72 -20.63 -11.39
N LYS A 227 -10.31 -20.61 -10.20
CA LYS A 227 -11.75 -20.72 -10.01
C LYS A 227 -12.26 -19.62 -9.10
N ALA A 228 -13.34 -18.96 -9.51
CA ALA A 228 -14.11 -18.09 -8.64
C ALA A 228 -14.92 -18.92 -7.64
N VAL A 229 -14.85 -18.57 -6.36
CA VAL A 229 -15.53 -19.31 -5.27
C VAL A 229 -16.24 -18.40 -4.27
N PHE A 230 -16.47 -17.14 -4.64
CA PHE A 230 -17.15 -16.17 -3.76
C PHE A 230 -18.69 -16.30 -3.76
N ASP A 231 -19.23 -17.43 -4.24
CA ASP A 231 -20.62 -17.86 -4.03
C ASP A 231 -20.75 -18.97 -2.97
N SER A 232 -19.66 -19.21 -2.22
CA SER A 232 -19.62 -20.18 -1.12
C SER A 232 -20.60 -19.82 0.03
N PRO A 233 -21.00 -20.79 0.88
CA PRO A 233 -21.82 -20.53 2.06
C PRO A 233 -21.22 -19.47 2.99
N GLU A 234 -19.89 -19.41 3.09
CA GLU A 234 -19.14 -18.43 3.87
C GLU A 234 -19.31 -17.02 3.28
N ALA A 235 -19.20 -16.87 1.96
CA ALA A 235 -19.41 -15.60 1.28
C ALA A 235 -20.87 -15.14 1.36
N VAL A 236 -21.82 -16.06 1.25
CA VAL A 236 -23.25 -15.76 1.47
C VAL A 236 -23.49 -15.28 2.91
N THR A 237 -22.85 -15.91 3.90
CA THR A 237 -22.92 -15.47 5.31
C THR A 237 -22.36 -14.06 5.48
N ALA A 238 -21.26 -13.75 4.83
CA ALA A 238 -20.62 -12.44 4.85
C ALA A 238 -21.54 -11.33 4.29
N LEU A 239 -22.09 -11.57 3.11
CA LEU A 239 -23.00 -10.59 2.48
C LEU A 239 -24.31 -10.44 3.23
N GLN A 240 -24.84 -11.54 3.80
CA GLN A 240 -26.03 -11.50 4.67
C GLN A 240 -25.76 -10.70 5.94
N PHE A 241 -24.58 -10.84 6.56
CA PHE A 241 -24.21 -10.07 7.74
C PHE A 241 -24.17 -8.56 7.42
N LEU A 242 -23.55 -8.17 6.32
CA LEU A 242 -23.53 -6.77 5.88
C LEU A 242 -24.94 -6.23 5.63
N LYS A 243 -25.81 -7.02 5.02
CA LYS A 243 -27.22 -6.70 4.82
C LYS A 243 -27.96 -6.51 6.16
N ASP A 244 -27.72 -7.42 7.12
CA ASP A 244 -28.33 -7.39 8.44
C ASP A 244 -27.89 -6.18 9.27
N LEU A 245 -26.63 -5.75 9.18
CA LEU A 245 -26.13 -4.53 9.82
C LEU A 245 -27.00 -3.32 9.46
N LYS A 246 -27.50 -3.25 8.23
CA LYS A 246 -28.39 -2.18 7.79
C LYS A 246 -29.84 -2.42 8.16
N TRP A 247 -30.42 -3.54 7.71
CA TRP A 247 -31.87 -3.71 7.68
C TRP A 247 -32.45 -4.33 8.95
N LYS A 248 -31.66 -5.13 9.66
CA LYS A 248 -32.09 -5.79 10.90
C LYS A 248 -31.65 -5.03 12.14
N TYR A 249 -30.39 -4.56 12.16
CA TYR A 249 -29.80 -3.94 13.33
C TYR A 249 -29.76 -2.42 13.24
N ASP A 250 -29.89 -1.88 12.04
CA ASP A 250 -29.90 -0.43 11.75
C ASP A 250 -28.71 0.34 12.37
N VAL A 251 -27.52 -0.24 12.28
CA VAL A 251 -26.28 0.31 12.88
C VAL A 251 -25.44 1.12 11.91
N LEU A 252 -25.82 1.19 10.62
CA LEU A 252 -25.10 1.95 9.61
C LEU A 252 -25.56 3.43 9.57
N PRO A 253 -24.71 4.34 9.05
CA PRO A 253 -25.13 5.73 8.78
C PRO A 253 -26.34 5.78 7.84
N ALA A 254 -27.17 6.82 7.98
CA ALA A 254 -28.31 7.05 7.07
C ALA A 254 -27.82 7.17 5.62
N ASN A 255 -26.75 7.94 5.38
CA ASN A 255 -25.99 7.88 4.13
C ASN A 255 -24.95 6.76 4.25
N TRP A 256 -25.31 5.57 3.81
CA TRP A 256 -24.46 4.39 3.87
C TRP A 256 -23.53 4.26 2.65
N SER A 257 -23.73 5.05 1.58
CA SER A 257 -22.91 5.00 0.37
C SER A 257 -21.64 5.81 0.57
N ASN A 258 -20.67 5.24 1.27
CA ASN A 258 -19.43 5.90 1.67
C ASN A 258 -18.22 5.28 0.97
N GLY A 259 -17.31 6.13 0.52
CA GLY A 259 -15.98 5.76 0.05
C GLY A 259 -14.93 5.87 1.16
N TRP A 260 -13.69 5.64 0.80
CA TRP A 260 -12.50 5.70 1.65
C TRP A 260 -12.45 6.97 2.51
N THR A 261 -12.44 8.14 1.88
CA THR A 261 -12.36 9.42 2.58
C THR A 261 -13.60 9.69 3.43
N ASP A 262 -14.79 9.28 2.94
CA ASP A 262 -16.05 9.52 3.64
C ASP A 262 -16.09 8.83 5.01
N VAL A 263 -15.70 7.55 5.09
CA VAL A 263 -15.76 6.78 6.35
C VAL A 263 -14.81 7.36 7.40
N TYR A 264 -13.65 7.83 6.99
CA TYR A 264 -12.68 8.42 7.93
C TYR A 264 -13.11 9.82 8.42
N ASN A 265 -13.72 10.62 7.55
CA ASN A 265 -14.29 11.90 7.95
C ASN A 265 -15.47 11.72 8.92
N ILE A 266 -16.33 10.74 8.67
CA ILE A 266 -17.44 10.40 9.57
C ILE A 266 -16.90 9.92 10.93
N PHE A 267 -15.85 9.09 10.94
CA PHE A 267 -15.22 8.60 12.15
C PHE A 267 -14.56 9.76 12.93
N GLY A 268 -13.74 10.57 12.28
CA GLY A 268 -13.05 11.70 12.91
C GLY A 268 -13.99 12.78 13.43
N SER A 269 -15.15 12.97 12.79
CA SER A 269 -16.21 13.87 13.29
C SER A 269 -17.10 13.22 14.35
N GLU A 270 -16.72 12.03 14.83
CA GLU A 270 -17.40 11.30 15.90
C GLU A 270 -18.88 10.97 15.60
N LYS A 271 -19.19 10.72 14.33
CA LYS A 271 -20.54 10.29 13.90
C LYS A 271 -20.64 8.78 13.68
N VAL A 272 -19.55 8.05 13.91
CA VAL A 272 -19.52 6.58 13.90
C VAL A 272 -18.57 6.05 14.94
N ALA A 273 -18.92 4.93 15.57
CA ALA A 273 -18.11 4.32 16.62
C ALA A 273 -16.96 3.48 16.09
N MET A 274 -17.11 2.81 14.94
CA MET A 274 -16.14 1.90 14.34
C MET A 274 -16.10 2.06 12.83
N VAL A 275 -14.90 1.92 12.26
CA VAL A 275 -14.66 1.74 10.81
C VAL A 275 -13.56 0.72 10.59
N PHE A 276 -13.52 0.08 9.43
CA PHE A 276 -12.37 -0.68 8.99
C PHE A 276 -11.34 0.27 8.39
N ASP A 277 -10.08 0.09 8.78
CA ASP A 277 -8.94 0.90 8.34
C ASP A 277 -7.86 0.02 7.73
N ALA A 278 -7.07 0.61 6.85
CA ALA A 278 -5.85 0.00 6.32
C ALA A 278 -4.61 0.72 6.87
N ASP A 279 -4.56 2.06 6.75
CA ASP A 279 -3.36 2.82 7.12
C ASP A 279 -3.62 4.31 7.39
N TRP A 280 -4.69 4.90 6.87
CA TRP A 280 -4.87 6.36 6.78
C TRP A 280 -5.94 6.94 7.71
N GLY A 281 -6.87 6.12 8.19
CA GLY A 281 -8.05 6.59 8.93
C GLY A 281 -7.73 7.39 10.18
N ARG A 282 -6.74 6.96 10.94
CA ARG A 282 -6.30 7.66 12.15
C ARG A 282 -5.73 9.05 11.83
N ASN A 283 -4.98 9.16 10.72
CA ASN A 283 -4.44 10.45 10.30
C ASN A 283 -5.55 11.44 9.91
N VAL A 284 -6.56 10.99 9.17
CA VAL A 284 -7.73 11.81 8.80
C VAL A 284 -8.52 12.22 10.04
N ALA A 285 -8.75 11.28 10.97
CA ALA A 285 -9.48 11.57 12.20
C ALA A 285 -8.79 12.63 13.06
N ILE A 286 -7.48 12.52 13.26
CA ILE A 286 -6.72 13.41 14.13
C ILE A 286 -6.41 14.74 13.42
N ASN A 287 -5.68 14.69 12.31
CA ASN A 287 -5.20 15.89 11.63
C ASN A 287 -6.27 16.59 10.79
N GLY A 288 -7.20 15.81 10.21
CA GLY A 288 -8.27 16.35 9.37
C GLY A 288 -9.50 16.81 10.16
N GLN A 289 -9.87 16.10 11.23
CA GLN A 289 -11.10 16.36 11.98
C GLN A 289 -10.87 16.83 13.42
N GLY A 290 -9.62 16.79 13.91
CA GLY A 290 -9.27 17.26 15.26
C GLY A 290 -9.66 16.31 16.40
N MET A 291 -9.87 15.02 16.10
CA MET A 291 -10.16 14.01 17.12
C MET A 291 -8.97 13.82 18.06
N ASP A 292 -9.25 13.66 19.38
CA ASP A 292 -8.20 13.38 20.36
C ASP A 292 -7.54 12.01 20.04
N PRO A 293 -6.21 11.96 19.86
CA PRO A 293 -5.50 10.71 19.64
C PRO A 293 -5.77 9.63 20.70
N ASN A 294 -6.01 10.04 21.94
CA ASN A 294 -6.28 9.12 23.06
C ASN A 294 -7.66 8.44 22.98
N ASP A 295 -8.59 9.03 22.22
CA ASP A 295 -9.92 8.44 22.01
C ASP A 295 -9.97 7.45 20.85
N ILE A 296 -8.85 7.20 20.15
CA ILE A 296 -8.77 6.20 19.07
C ILE A 296 -8.17 4.91 19.61
N GLY A 297 -8.91 3.82 19.46
CA GLY A 297 -8.43 2.46 19.67
C GLY A 297 -8.25 1.72 18.35
N VAL A 298 -7.40 0.70 18.36
CA VAL A 298 -7.19 -0.23 17.25
C VAL A 298 -7.43 -1.67 17.71
N ALA A 299 -7.98 -2.48 16.83
CA ALA A 299 -8.21 -3.90 17.08
C ALA A 299 -8.02 -4.70 15.79
N ILE A 300 -7.57 -5.95 15.92
CA ILE A 300 -7.58 -6.88 14.78
C ILE A 300 -9.02 -7.07 14.30
N MET A 301 -9.22 -7.56 13.08
CA MET A 301 -10.56 -7.86 12.57
C MET A 301 -11.27 -8.88 13.47
N PRO A 302 -12.59 -8.72 13.71
CA PRO A 302 -13.35 -9.67 14.51
C PRO A 302 -13.43 -11.04 13.84
N LYS A 303 -13.40 -12.10 14.64
CA LYS A 303 -13.54 -13.48 14.16
C LYS A 303 -14.93 -13.70 13.60
N GLY A 304 -15.00 -14.20 12.37
CA GLY A 304 -16.25 -14.61 11.73
C GLY A 304 -16.89 -15.83 12.40
N PRO A 305 -18.15 -16.15 12.05
CA PRO A 305 -18.92 -17.22 12.68
C PRO A 305 -18.48 -18.61 12.22
N GLY A 306 -18.87 -19.62 13.02
CA GLY A 306 -18.69 -21.04 12.69
C GLY A 306 -17.26 -21.54 12.78
N PRO A 307 -17.04 -22.82 12.41
CA PRO A 307 -15.76 -23.49 12.62
C PRO A 307 -14.64 -23.00 11.68
N LYS A 308 -14.99 -22.37 10.57
CA LYS A 308 -14.03 -21.78 9.63
C LYS A 308 -13.77 -20.30 9.92
N GLY A 309 -14.49 -19.70 10.86
CA GLY A 309 -14.34 -18.28 11.20
C GLY A 309 -12.92 -17.93 11.64
N ARG A 310 -12.41 -16.83 11.14
CA ARG A 310 -11.02 -16.36 11.34
C ARG A 310 -10.97 -14.88 11.67
N HIS A 311 -9.89 -14.43 12.29
CA HIS A 311 -9.54 -13.02 12.39
C HIS A 311 -8.76 -12.64 11.13
N MET A 312 -9.44 -12.22 10.06
CA MET A 312 -8.77 -11.91 8.79
C MET A 312 -9.08 -10.49 8.33
N GLY A 313 -8.02 -9.73 8.06
CA GLY A 313 -8.07 -8.47 7.36
C GLY A 313 -7.29 -8.57 6.04
N VAL A 314 -7.80 -7.93 5.02
CA VAL A 314 -7.11 -7.89 3.73
C VAL A 314 -5.74 -7.26 3.90
N GLN A 315 -4.72 -7.96 3.42
CA GLN A 315 -3.35 -7.46 3.27
C GLN A 315 -3.15 -7.02 1.83
N GLY A 316 -2.82 -5.77 1.67
CA GLY A 316 -2.36 -5.20 0.42
C GLY A 316 -1.05 -4.45 0.63
N GLY A 317 -0.66 -3.68 -0.38
CA GLY A 317 0.54 -2.86 -0.31
C GLY A 317 1.04 -2.48 -1.68
N ASN A 318 2.17 -1.79 -1.66
CA ASN A 318 2.83 -1.28 -2.84
C ASN A 318 4.18 -1.95 -3.04
N PHE A 319 4.48 -2.21 -4.30
CA PHE A 319 5.71 -2.87 -4.73
C PHE A 319 6.42 -2.03 -5.78
N TYR A 320 7.73 -1.91 -5.62
CA TYR A 320 8.58 -1.39 -6.68
C TYR A 320 8.89 -2.48 -7.69
N VAL A 321 8.66 -2.21 -8.96
CA VAL A 321 8.93 -3.13 -10.07
C VAL A 321 9.74 -2.45 -11.16
N ILE A 322 10.45 -3.25 -11.97
CA ILE A 322 11.29 -2.77 -13.08
C ILE A 322 10.64 -3.19 -14.40
N ASN A 323 10.49 -2.23 -15.31
CA ASN A 323 9.89 -2.43 -16.62
C ASN A 323 10.78 -3.32 -17.51
N ALA A 324 10.20 -4.37 -18.07
CA ALA A 324 10.90 -5.32 -18.94
C ALA A 324 11.26 -4.74 -20.32
N LEU A 325 10.66 -3.61 -20.74
CA LEU A 325 11.02 -2.94 -22.00
C LEU A 325 12.28 -2.09 -21.89
N SER A 326 12.82 -1.87 -20.69
CA SER A 326 14.08 -1.19 -20.45
C SER A 326 15.25 -2.06 -20.84
N THR A 327 16.36 -1.47 -21.33
CA THR A 327 17.57 -2.24 -21.62
C THR A 327 18.23 -2.75 -20.33
N PRO A 328 19.09 -3.79 -20.38
CA PRO A 328 19.75 -4.31 -19.18
C PRO A 328 20.47 -3.22 -18.37
N GLU A 329 21.17 -2.29 -19.02
CA GLU A 329 21.86 -1.19 -18.35
C GLU A 329 20.88 -0.24 -17.63
N VAL A 330 19.71 -0.02 -18.22
CA VAL A 330 18.63 0.77 -17.60
C VAL A 330 17.98 0.01 -16.46
N GLN A 331 17.84 -1.33 -16.57
CA GLN A 331 17.32 -2.17 -15.49
C GLN A 331 18.28 -2.15 -14.27
N ASP A 332 19.61 -2.19 -14.50
CA ASP A 332 20.60 -2.04 -13.44
C ASP A 332 20.54 -0.65 -12.77
N ALA A 333 20.33 0.40 -13.57
CA ALA A 333 20.12 1.74 -13.03
C ALA A 333 18.79 1.86 -12.26
N ALA A 334 17.75 1.19 -12.74
CA ALA A 334 16.46 1.11 -12.07
C ALA A 334 16.55 0.43 -10.70
N TRP A 335 17.30 -0.69 -10.62
CA TRP A 335 17.55 -1.36 -9.34
C TRP A 335 18.25 -0.44 -8.34
N LYS A 336 19.31 0.28 -8.78
CA LYS A 336 20.00 1.25 -7.93
C LYS A 336 19.07 2.35 -7.44
N TRP A 337 18.14 2.83 -8.28
CA TRP A 337 17.15 3.83 -7.90
C TRP A 337 16.15 3.32 -6.88
N LEU A 338 15.63 2.10 -7.06
CA LEU A 338 14.66 1.50 -6.15
C LEU A 338 15.25 1.29 -4.75
N THR A 339 16.51 0.90 -4.68
CA THR A 339 17.19 0.61 -3.41
C THR A 339 17.91 1.83 -2.81
N PHE A 340 18.00 2.95 -3.55
CA PHE A 340 18.61 4.18 -3.08
C PHE A 340 17.78 4.83 -1.98
N GLU A 341 18.38 5.04 -0.84
CA GLU A 341 17.73 5.58 0.37
C GLU A 341 16.57 4.73 0.89
N LEU A 342 16.42 3.48 0.44
CA LEU A 342 15.38 2.60 0.94
C LEU A 342 15.85 1.96 2.25
N TRP A 343 15.18 2.28 3.35
CA TRP A 343 15.45 1.77 4.69
C TRP A 343 16.90 2.00 5.15
N ASP A 344 17.38 3.20 5.03
CA ASP A 344 18.72 3.58 5.45
C ASP A 344 18.73 4.69 6.51
N GLU A 345 19.94 5.14 6.86
CA GLU A 345 20.15 6.17 7.86
C GLU A 345 19.56 7.53 7.45
N GLU A 346 19.55 7.85 6.15
CA GLU A 346 19.00 9.13 5.65
C GLU A 346 17.46 9.15 5.81
N ASP A 347 16.80 8.01 5.61
CA ASP A 347 15.37 7.86 5.83
C ASP A 347 15.02 8.02 7.33
N ILE A 348 15.83 7.45 8.24
CA ILE A 348 15.71 7.65 9.68
C ILE A 348 15.93 9.12 10.08
N LYS A 349 16.93 9.78 9.50
CA LYS A 349 17.17 11.22 9.74
C LYS A 349 16.01 12.08 9.27
N ALA A 350 15.46 11.76 8.09
CA ALA A 350 14.29 12.45 7.55
C ALA A 350 13.05 12.26 8.45
N LEU A 351 12.84 11.05 8.95
CA LEU A 351 11.78 10.76 9.91
C LEU A 351 11.95 11.57 11.20
N ALA A 352 13.15 11.61 11.77
CA ALA A 352 13.43 12.38 12.97
C ALA A 352 13.23 13.90 12.76
N ALA A 353 13.68 14.42 11.61
CA ALA A 353 13.49 15.83 11.25
C ALA A 353 12.01 16.19 11.09
N SER A 354 11.18 15.29 10.55
CA SER A 354 9.75 15.52 10.34
C SER A 354 8.99 15.83 11.65
N ALA A 355 9.48 15.36 12.79
CA ALA A 355 8.86 15.65 14.08
C ALA A 355 8.80 17.16 14.39
N ALA A 356 9.80 17.94 13.98
CA ALA A 356 9.79 19.39 14.14
C ALA A 356 8.69 20.04 13.29
N ASP A 357 8.49 19.55 12.07
CA ASP A 357 7.45 20.05 11.16
C ASP A 357 6.06 19.75 11.71
N TYR A 358 5.83 18.52 12.22
CA TYR A 358 4.56 18.15 12.86
C TYR A 358 4.26 19.05 14.06
N ARG A 359 5.25 19.34 14.93
CA ARG A 359 5.08 20.27 16.05
C ARG A 359 4.74 21.68 15.58
N ALA A 360 5.45 22.19 14.57
CA ALA A 360 5.21 23.53 14.04
C ALA A 360 3.81 23.68 13.44
N GLN A 361 3.30 22.63 12.81
CA GLN A 361 1.98 22.59 12.20
C GLN A 361 0.87 22.19 13.18
N LYS A 362 1.20 21.83 14.43
CA LYS A 362 0.28 21.26 15.43
C LYS A 362 -0.46 20.02 14.90
N GLN A 363 0.26 19.18 14.19
CA GLN A 363 -0.19 17.94 13.61
C GLN A 363 0.56 16.75 14.20
N TYR A 364 0.10 15.55 13.87
CA TYR A 364 0.68 14.29 14.30
C TYR A 364 1.01 13.42 13.12
N ARG A 365 2.12 12.66 13.18
CA ARG A 365 2.30 11.51 12.33
C ARG A 365 1.46 10.36 12.91
N ALA A 366 0.27 10.18 12.37
CA ALA A 366 -0.72 9.24 12.89
C ALA A 366 -1.03 8.10 11.90
N GLN A 367 -0.41 8.10 10.72
CA GLN A 367 -0.57 7.06 9.71
C GLN A 367 0.04 5.75 10.19
N PHE A 368 -0.70 4.66 10.03
CA PHE A 368 -0.14 3.31 10.20
C PHE A 368 0.72 2.95 8.99
N GLU A 369 1.89 2.42 9.26
CA GLU A 369 2.80 1.95 8.21
C GLU A 369 3.23 0.53 8.54
N TYR A 370 2.70 -0.42 7.80
CA TYR A 370 3.25 -1.76 7.82
C TYR A 370 4.52 -1.78 6.97
N ILE A 371 5.66 -1.83 7.65
CA ILE A 371 6.96 -1.94 7.00
C ILE A 371 7.29 -3.44 6.89
N PRO A 372 7.58 -3.96 5.68
CA PRO A 372 7.75 -5.39 5.44
C PRO A 372 9.11 -5.92 5.92
N LEU A 373 9.61 -5.42 7.05
CA LEU A 373 10.90 -5.76 7.62
C LEU A 373 10.74 -6.56 8.91
N LYS A 374 11.71 -7.43 9.16
CA LYS A 374 11.81 -8.16 10.43
C LYS A 374 11.93 -7.18 11.61
N PRO A 375 11.26 -7.44 12.74
CA PRO A 375 11.28 -6.54 13.89
C PRO A 375 12.69 -6.27 14.46
N ASP A 376 13.60 -7.21 14.30
CA ASP A 376 14.99 -7.11 14.78
C ASP A 376 15.94 -6.44 13.77
N SER A 377 15.45 -6.01 12.61
CA SER A 377 16.26 -5.31 11.61
C SER A 377 16.78 -3.97 12.16
N PRO A 378 17.98 -3.53 11.73
CA PRO A 378 18.57 -2.27 12.18
C PRO A 378 17.67 -1.06 11.92
N TYR A 379 16.98 -1.04 10.79
CA TYR A 379 16.07 0.04 10.43
C TYR A 379 14.87 0.14 11.38
N ILE A 380 14.19 -0.98 11.69
CA ILE A 380 13.04 -0.98 12.60
C ILE A 380 13.46 -0.50 13.99
N LYS A 381 14.59 -0.98 14.52
CA LYS A 381 15.12 -0.52 15.82
C LYS A 381 15.38 0.98 15.84
N ALA A 382 16.06 1.51 14.83
CA ALA A 382 16.35 2.93 14.74
C ALA A 382 15.06 3.77 14.62
N ARG A 383 14.08 3.27 13.86
CA ARG A 383 12.78 3.90 13.72
C ARG A 383 12.01 3.95 15.05
N GLU A 384 11.99 2.86 15.78
CA GLU A 384 11.34 2.80 17.12
C GLU A 384 11.98 3.78 18.10
N GLU A 385 13.30 3.94 18.10
CA GLU A 385 14.00 4.94 18.90
C GLU A 385 13.56 6.37 18.54
N VAL A 386 13.41 6.69 17.25
CA VAL A 386 12.91 8.01 16.81
C VAL A 386 11.49 8.24 17.28
N PHE A 387 10.61 7.25 17.18
CA PHE A 387 9.23 7.36 17.69
C PHE A 387 9.19 7.55 19.20
N ALA A 388 9.98 6.80 19.96
CA ALA A 388 10.05 6.95 21.42
C ALA A 388 10.52 8.35 21.85
N GLN A 389 11.52 8.91 21.14
CA GLN A 389 12.06 10.26 21.41
C GLN A 389 11.10 11.39 21.01
N ASN A 390 10.13 11.14 20.14
CA ASN A 390 9.21 12.12 19.58
C ASN A 390 7.73 11.71 19.75
N SER A 391 7.42 10.97 20.81
CA SER A 391 6.08 10.39 21.04
C SER A 391 4.97 11.43 21.24
N ASP A 392 5.33 12.69 21.44
CA ASP A 392 4.41 13.81 21.47
C ASP A 392 3.78 14.16 20.12
N VAL A 393 4.41 13.78 19.00
CA VAL A 393 3.92 14.04 17.64
C VAL A 393 4.02 12.82 16.71
N LEU A 394 4.93 11.87 16.95
CA LEU A 394 5.03 10.62 16.23
C LEU A 394 4.28 9.53 17.01
N LEU A 395 3.02 9.30 16.63
CA LEU A 395 2.14 8.42 17.39
C LEU A 395 2.39 6.95 17.01
N SER A 396 2.70 6.12 18.01
CA SER A 396 2.72 4.67 17.84
C SER A 396 1.29 4.13 17.64
N TRP A 397 1.18 2.98 16.98
CA TRP A 397 -0.09 2.30 16.73
C TRP A 397 -0.30 1.15 17.71
N GLY A 398 -1.46 1.17 18.35
CA GLY A 398 -1.93 0.06 19.16
C GLY A 398 -1.00 -0.34 20.32
N SER A 399 -1.34 -1.45 20.93
CA SER A 399 -0.47 -2.14 21.89
C SER A 399 0.56 -3.00 21.16
N GLU A 400 1.64 -3.36 21.84
CA GLU A 400 2.63 -4.32 21.34
C GLU A 400 1.96 -5.64 20.95
N GLU A 401 1.01 -6.11 21.76
CA GLU A 401 0.24 -7.32 21.52
C GLU A 401 -0.57 -7.25 20.20
N PHE A 402 -1.21 -6.11 19.91
CA PHE A 402 -1.89 -5.87 18.63
C PHE A 402 -0.91 -5.92 17.46
N LEU A 403 0.22 -5.22 17.57
CA LEU A 403 1.21 -5.16 16.49
C LEU A 403 1.84 -6.52 16.19
N MET A 404 2.06 -7.34 17.22
CA MET A 404 2.55 -8.72 17.05
C MET A 404 1.50 -9.64 16.41
N LYS A 405 0.22 -9.44 16.73
CA LYS A 405 -0.87 -10.27 16.23
C LYS A 405 -1.31 -9.93 14.82
N LEU A 406 -1.22 -8.67 14.43
CA LEU A 406 -1.75 -8.17 13.16
C LEU A 406 -1.25 -8.94 11.92
N PRO A 407 0.05 -9.26 11.77
CA PRO A 407 0.54 -10.04 10.63
C PRO A 407 -0.06 -11.45 10.52
N GLU A 408 -0.44 -12.07 11.65
CA GLU A 408 -1.07 -13.39 11.67
C GLU A 408 -2.52 -13.36 11.17
N THR A 409 -3.12 -12.16 11.13
CA THR A 409 -4.49 -11.94 10.65
C THR A 409 -4.53 -11.45 9.21
N ALA A 410 -3.40 -11.44 8.52
CA ALA A 410 -3.28 -10.96 7.17
C ALA A 410 -3.79 -11.98 6.14
N HIS A 411 -4.61 -11.53 5.20
CA HIS A 411 -5.05 -12.31 4.05
C HIS A 411 -4.75 -11.54 2.78
N ILE A 412 -4.00 -12.16 1.86
CA ILE A 412 -3.63 -11.53 0.59
C ILE A 412 -4.88 -11.26 -0.24
N GLU A 413 -4.88 -10.14 -0.96
CA GLU A 413 -5.94 -9.80 -1.91
C GLU A 413 -6.09 -10.87 -3.01
N PRO A 414 -7.27 -10.98 -3.67
CA PRO A 414 -7.46 -11.89 -4.80
C PRO A 414 -6.38 -11.66 -5.86
N PRO A 415 -5.71 -12.72 -6.35
CA PRO A 415 -4.55 -12.54 -7.23
C PRO A 415 -4.91 -12.17 -8.66
N ILE A 416 -6.11 -12.53 -9.13
CA ILE A 416 -6.49 -12.36 -10.53
C ILE A 416 -7.50 -11.23 -10.67
N GLU A 417 -7.10 -10.17 -11.38
CA GLU A 417 -7.98 -9.07 -11.73
C GLU A 417 -8.77 -8.48 -10.53
N ALA A 418 -8.15 -8.43 -9.34
CA ALA A 418 -8.82 -8.01 -8.10
C ALA A 418 -9.56 -6.67 -8.23
N GLN A 419 -8.98 -5.67 -8.91
CA GLN A 419 -9.61 -4.36 -9.09
C GLN A 419 -10.89 -4.46 -9.93
N VAL A 420 -10.92 -5.38 -10.90
CA VAL A 420 -12.10 -5.67 -11.70
C VAL A 420 -13.13 -6.44 -10.88
N LEU A 421 -12.70 -7.47 -10.14
CA LEU A 421 -13.54 -8.22 -9.21
C LEU A 421 -14.25 -7.27 -8.24
N TYR A 422 -13.51 -6.37 -7.62
CA TYR A 422 -14.07 -5.40 -6.68
C TYR A 422 -15.09 -4.48 -7.33
N ALA A 423 -14.73 -3.83 -8.44
CA ALA A 423 -15.54 -2.78 -9.03
C ALA A 423 -16.74 -3.31 -9.83
N GLN A 424 -16.59 -4.42 -10.55
CA GLN A 424 -17.61 -4.89 -11.51
C GLN A 424 -18.44 -6.07 -11.02
N PHE A 425 -17.99 -6.79 -9.99
CA PHE A 425 -18.68 -7.99 -9.52
C PHE A 425 -19.11 -7.88 -8.06
N LEU A 426 -18.22 -7.51 -7.14
CA LEU A 426 -18.56 -7.44 -5.70
C LEU A 426 -19.27 -6.14 -5.32
N ALA A 427 -18.85 -4.98 -5.83
CA ALA A 427 -19.52 -3.71 -5.51
C ALA A 427 -21.02 -3.68 -5.90
N PRO A 428 -21.44 -4.15 -7.09
CA PRO A 428 -22.86 -4.23 -7.43
C PRO A 428 -23.67 -5.11 -6.47
N VAL A 429 -23.08 -6.20 -5.96
CA VAL A 429 -23.73 -7.10 -4.98
C VAL A 429 -23.92 -6.40 -3.65
N VAL A 430 -22.90 -5.66 -3.17
CA VAL A 430 -22.98 -4.82 -1.97
C VAL A 430 -24.07 -3.77 -2.13
N GLN A 431 -24.06 -3.04 -3.25
CA GLN A 431 -25.09 -2.02 -3.52
C GLN A 431 -26.49 -2.62 -3.54
N ALA A 432 -26.69 -3.79 -4.14
CA ALA A 432 -27.97 -4.44 -4.23
C ALA A 432 -28.55 -4.77 -2.83
N VAL A 433 -27.77 -5.42 -1.95
CA VAL A 433 -28.27 -5.80 -0.61
C VAL A 433 -28.47 -4.62 0.31
N LEU A 434 -27.72 -3.53 0.10
CA LEU A 434 -27.89 -2.30 0.89
C LEU A 434 -28.97 -1.38 0.36
N SER A 435 -29.39 -1.52 -0.91
CA SER A 435 -30.49 -0.74 -1.50
C SER A 435 -31.86 -1.41 -1.34
N ASP A 436 -31.91 -2.74 -1.38
CA ASP A 436 -33.13 -3.53 -1.27
C ASP A 436 -33.07 -4.57 -0.15
N LYS A 437 -33.93 -4.40 0.85
CA LYS A 437 -34.05 -5.37 1.97
C LYS A 437 -34.47 -6.78 1.54
N ASN A 438 -35.09 -6.92 0.35
CA ASN A 438 -35.53 -8.22 -0.19
C ASN A 438 -34.50 -8.86 -1.12
N ALA A 439 -33.37 -8.19 -1.41
CA ALA A 439 -32.31 -8.75 -2.23
C ALA A 439 -31.79 -10.08 -1.65
N ASP A 440 -31.60 -11.07 -2.51
CA ASP A 440 -31.11 -12.40 -2.12
C ASP A 440 -29.58 -12.49 -2.26
N PRO A 441 -28.82 -12.52 -1.16
CA PRO A 441 -27.37 -12.61 -1.20
C PRO A 441 -26.83 -13.83 -1.95
N ALA A 442 -27.46 -15.00 -1.78
CA ALA A 442 -26.99 -16.23 -2.41
C ALA A 442 -27.15 -16.17 -3.94
N LYS A 443 -28.28 -15.66 -4.42
CA LYS A 443 -28.52 -15.49 -5.84
C LYS A 443 -27.57 -14.47 -6.45
N LEU A 444 -27.40 -13.32 -5.81
CA LEU A 444 -26.52 -12.25 -6.29
C LEU A 444 -25.05 -12.72 -6.42
N LEU A 445 -24.53 -13.38 -5.39
CA LEU A 445 -23.16 -13.91 -5.40
C LEU A 445 -22.99 -15.00 -6.45
N LYS A 446 -23.95 -15.92 -6.57
CA LYS A 446 -23.91 -16.98 -7.59
C LYS A 446 -23.86 -16.41 -9.01
N ASP A 447 -24.72 -15.43 -9.31
CA ASP A 447 -24.77 -14.80 -10.64
C ASP A 447 -23.45 -14.04 -10.93
N ALA A 448 -22.92 -13.30 -9.94
CA ALA A 448 -21.65 -12.56 -10.07
C ALA A 448 -20.44 -13.50 -10.21
N ASN A 449 -20.40 -14.59 -9.43
CA ASN A 449 -19.33 -15.60 -9.46
C ASN A 449 -19.24 -16.28 -10.84
N ALA A 450 -20.38 -16.73 -11.37
CA ALA A 450 -20.45 -17.36 -12.68
C ALA A 450 -20.00 -16.41 -13.81
N ARG A 451 -20.37 -15.13 -13.72
CA ARG A 451 -19.93 -14.12 -14.68
C ARG A 451 -18.43 -13.85 -14.60
N PHE A 452 -17.88 -13.67 -13.42
CA PHE A 452 -16.45 -13.44 -13.23
C PHE A 452 -15.61 -14.62 -13.72
N GLN A 453 -16.03 -15.87 -13.42
CA GLN A 453 -15.40 -17.06 -13.95
C GLN A 453 -15.31 -17.02 -15.48
N LYS A 454 -16.47 -16.80 -16.13
CA LYS A 454 -16.58 -16.80 -17.58
C LYS A 454 -15.88 -15.63 -18.27
N GLU A 455 -16.01 -14.44 -17.71
CA GLU A 455 -15.54 -13.20 -18.33
C GLU A 455 -14.04 -12.98 -18.12
N TYR A 456 -13.45 -13.56 -17.05
CA TYR A 456 -12.05 -13.32 -16.67
C TYR A 456 -11.24 -14.59 -16.43
N LEU A 457 -11.62 -15.45 -15.47
CA LEU A 457 -10.75 -16.55 -15.06
C LEU A 457 -10.60 -17.63 -16.16
N ASP A 458 -11.62 -17.85 -16.97
CA ASP A 458 -11.53 -18.80 -18.10
C ASP A 458 -10.54 -18.32 -19.19
N HIS A 459 -10.16 -17.06 -19.19
CA HIS A 459 -9.19 -16.48 -20.13
C HIS A 459 -7.75 -16.45 -19.61
N VAL A 460 -7.56 -16.66 -18.30
CA VAL A 460 -6.23 -16.73 -17.65
C VAL A 460 -5.73 -18.18 -17.57
N ASN A 461 -6.62 -19.16 -17.67
CA ASN A 461 -6.37 -20.59 -17.52
C ASN A 461 -5.74 -21.25 -18.76
#